data_45b60abd6103775f73957e4c86d156bc
#
_entry.id   45b60abd6103775f73957e4c86d156bc
#
_cell.length_a   1.000
_cell.length_b   1.000
_cell.length_c   1.000
_cell.angle_alpha   90.00
_cell.angle_beta   90.00
_cell.angle_gamma   90.00
#
_symmetry.space_group_name_H-M   'P 1'
#
loop_
_entity.id
_entity.type
_entity.pdbx_description
1 polymer ?
#
loop_
_entity_poly.entity_id
_entity_poly.type
_entity_poly.pdbx_seq_one_letter_code
_entity_poly.pdbx_strand_id
1 'polypeptide(L)'
;MNEITIACVKWGDGSPHFEGRGIEYVNKLYSGVRRGIERHTWEMVCYTDNAIGIRPEVRVEPLPNSLKGTWPKIGLFRRDLHGIHTERLLYFDLATVIIGGLDEVIDMDVDFAIAKNWPPEIKPGNKEYMSHAILMRVGARPQVWESYRGDPNAIRGDQDWITKIIPGEVMFPYDWSQSYKARKLAGLPGPPAAAKWVCFHGVPKPHMCGDWVKDYWRE
;
A
#
# COMPACT_ATOMS: atom_id res chain seq x y z
N MET A 1 -9.25 -21.84 -5.03
CA MET A 1 -8.09 -21.04 -5.48
C MET A 1 -8.38 -19.63 -5.06
N ASN A 2 -7.39 -18.89 -4.48
CA ASN A 2 -7.64 -17.51 -4.08
C ASN A 2 -7.88 -16.63 -5.32
N GLU A 3 -8.77 -15.64 -5.20
CA GLU A 3 -9.13 -14.74 -6.30
C GLU A 3 -8.17 -13.57 -6.41
N ILE A 4 -7.58 -13.15 -5.27
CA ILE A 4 -6.66 -12.04 -5.22
C ILE A 4 -5.55 -12.25 -4.18
N THR A 5 -4.37 -11.73 -4.46
CA THR A 5 -3.29 -11.61 -3.49
C THR A 5 -3.23 -10.19 -2.94
N ILE A 6 -3.26 -10.07 -1.62
CA ILE A 6 -2.95 -8.81 -0.93
C ILE A 6 -1.45 -8.78 -0.68
N ALA A 7 -0.77 -7.71 -1.07
CA ALA A 7 0.67 -7.62 -0.92
C ALA A 7 1.10 -6.42 -0.07
N CYS A 8 2.18 -6.59 0.66
CA CYS A 8 2.93 -5.50 1.26
C CYS A 8 4.44 -5.73 1.13
N VAL A 9 5.21 -4.67 1.29
CA VAL A 9 6.68 -4.73 1.27
C VAL A 9 7.23 -4.21 2.59
N LYS A 10 8.04 -5.04 3.27
CA LYS A 10 8.74 -4.68 4.50
C LYS A 10 10.24 -4.95 4.30
N TRP A 11 11.05 -3.91 4.37
CA TRP A 11 12.51 -4.00 4.31
C TRP A 11 13.12 -3.67 5.67
N GLY A 12 14.12 -4.43 6.11
CA GLY A 12 14.72 -4.30 7.44
C GLY A 12 13.64 -4.29 8.54
N ASP A 13 13.76 -3.36 9.47
CA ASP A 13 12.77 -3.14 10.54
C ASP A 13 11.61 -2.23 10.10
N GLY A 14 11.52 -1.95 8.82
CA GLY A 14 10.56 -1.02 8.21
C GLY A 14 11.09 0.42 8.12
N SER A 15 10.19 1.37 7.94
CA SER A 15 10.54 2.78 7.94
C SER A 15 11.18 3.18 9.29
N PRO A 16 12.18 4.08 9.32
CA PRO A 16 12.71 4.62 10.57
C PRO A 16 11.63 5.18 11.51
N HIS A 17 10.53 5.67 10.96
CA HIS A 17 9.39 6.14 11.75
C HIS A 17 8.54 5.02 12.37
N PHE A 18 8.86 3.75 12.11
CA PHE A 18 8.16 2.60 12.74
C PHE A 18 8.79 2.20 14.08
N GLU A 19 9.92 2.79 14.45
CA GLU A 19 10.59 2.55 15.73
C GLU A 19 10.81 1.04 16.01
N GLY A 20 11.24 0.29 15.00
CA GLY A 20 11.42 -1.17 15.09
C GLY A 20 10.13 -2.00 15.03
N ARG A 21 8.95 -1.38 14.86
CA ARG A 21 7.65 -2.05 14.87
C ARG A 21 7.21 -2.60 13.51
N GLY A 22 8.10 -2.75 12.54
CA GLY A 22 7.73 -3.14 11.17
C GLY A 22 6.87 -4.41 11.09
N ILE A 23 7.12 -5.38 11.96
CA ILE A 23 6.35 -6.64 12.06
C ILE A 23 4.92 -6.39 12.55
N GLU A 24 4.75 -5.56 13.56
CA GLU A 24 3.44 -5.16 14.09
C GLU A 24 2.59 -4.53 12.98
N TYR A 25 3.21 -3.75 12.08
CA TYR A 25 2.52 -3.16 10.94
C TYR A 25 2.01 -4.20 9.96
N VAL A 26 2.82 -5.23 9.65
CA VAL A 26 2.40 -6.34 8.78
C VAL A 26 1.22 -7.08 9.40
N ASN A 27 1.33 -7.45 10.67
CA ASN A 27 0.32 -8.23 11.38
C ASN A 27 -1.02 -7.47 11.50
N LYS A 28 -0.96 -6.17 11.80
CA LYS A 28 -2.16 -5.32 11.88
C LYS A 28 -2.76 -4.99 10.52
N LEU A 29 -1.93 -4.85 9.47
CA LEU A 29 -2.44 -4.72 8.10
C LEU A 29 -3.22 -5.97 7.70
N TYR A 30 -2.68 -7.18 7.95
CA TYR A 30 -3.41 -8.42 7.74
C TYR A 30 -4.76 -8.43 8.45
N SER A 31 -4.79 -8.06 9.73
CA SER A 31 -6.03 -8.05 10.51
C SER A 31 -7.04 -7.03 10.00
N GLY A 32 -6.55 -5.88 9.51
CA GLY A 32 -7.38 -4.89 8.82
C GLY A 32 -8.00 -5.42 7.54
N VAL A 33 -7.18 -6.05 6.68
CA VAL A 33 -7.63 -6.68 5.43
C VAL A 33 -8.66 -7.77 5.72
N ARG A 34 -8.40 -8.64 6.70
CA ARG A 34 -9.33 -9.71 7.10
C ARG A 34 -10.71 -9.19 7.52
N ARG A 35 -10.76 -8.02 8.15
CA ARG A 35 -12.05 -7.37 8.51
C ARG A 35 -12.72 -6.70 7.31
N GLY A 36 -11.93 -6.30 6.31
CA GLY A 36 -12.42 -5.55 5.15
C GLY A 36 -12.87 -6.43 3.97
N ILE A 37 -12.50 -7.71 3.91
CA ILE A 37 -12.88 -8.63 2.82
C ILE A 37 -13.86 -9.66 3.36
N GLU A 38 -15.08 -9.68 2.82
CA GLU A 38 -16.15 -10.58 3.25
C GLU A 38 -16.55 -11.58 2.16
N ARG A 39 -16.51 -11.19 0.88
CA ARG A 39 -17.06 -11.95 -0.25
C ARG A 39 -16.01 -12.67 -1.10
N HIS A 40 -14.75 -12.30 -1.01
CA HIS A 40 -13.67 -12.81 -1.84
C HIS A 40 -12.75 -13.76 -1.09
N THR A 41 -12.20 -14.73 -1.79
CA THR A 41 -11.10 -15.56 -1.30
C THR A 41 -9.77 -14.88 -1.59
N TRP A 42 -8.90 -14.79 -0.59
CA TRP A 42 -7.65 -14.04 -0.67
C TRP A 42 -6.52 -14.69 0.12
N GLU A 43 -5.32 -14.35 -0.25
CA GLU A 43 -4.12 -14.62 0.54
C GLU A 43 -3.34 -13.33 0.74
N MET A 44 -2.47 -13.29 1.75
CA MET A 44 -1.56 -12.15 1.94
C MET A 44 -0.12 -12.58 1.79
N VAL A 45 0.65 -11.78 1.04
CA VAL A 45 2.10 -11.93 0.84
C VAL A 45 2.82 -10.70 1.38
N CYS A 46 3.82 -10.96 2.23
CA CYS A 46 4.76 -9.94 2.67
C CYS A 46 6.12 -10.18 2.01
N TYR A 47 6.54 -9.28 1.13
CA TYR A 47 7.89 -9.29 0.61
C TYR A 47 8.84 -8.66 1.63
N THR A 48 9.78 -9.46 2.14
CA THR A 48 10.66 -8.98 3.22
C THR A 48 12.02 -9.69 3.24
N ASP A 49 13.00 -9.02 3.80
CA ASP A 49 14.33 -9.56 4.15
C ASP A 49 14.40 -10.07 5.62
N ASN A 50 13.34 -9.87 6.41
CA ASN A 50 13.24 -10.35 7.79
C ASN A 50 11.80 -10.76 8.14
N ALA A 51 11.58 -12.06 8.26
CA ALA A 51 10.26 -12.67 8.50
C ALA A 51 9.95 -12.92 9.98
N ILE A 52 10.92 -12.75 10.89
CA ILE A 52 10.77 -13.12 12.31
C ILE A 52 9.61 -12.35 12.95
N GLY A 53 8.62 -13.09 13.48
CA GLY A 53 7.46 -12.52 14.16
C GLY A 53 6.28 -12.13 13.25
N ILE A 54 6.39 -12.32 11.94
CA ILE A 54 5.24 -12.24 11.03
C ILE A 54 4.33 -13.43 11.32
N ARG A 55 3.05 -13.18 11.40
CA ARG A 55 2.02 -14.19 11.66
C ARG A 55 1.98 -15.28 10.56
N PRO A 56 1.68 -16.54 10.92
CA PRO A 56 1.78 -17.67 9.98
C PRO A 56 0.79 -17.62 8.80
N GLU A 57 -0.30 -16.85 8.91
CA GLU A 57 -1.26 -16.69 7.83
C GLU A 57 -0.77 -15.76 6.71
N VAL A 58 0.29 -15.00 6.96
CA VAL A 58 0.94 -14.17 5.95
C VAL A 58 2.07 -14.96 5.33
N ARG A 59 1.96 -15.25 4.04
CA ARG A 59 3.05 -15.87 3.29
C ARG A 59 4.20 -14.89 3.12
N VAL A 60 5.40 -15.35 3.39
CA VAL A 60 6.60 -14.52 3.32
C VAL A 60 7.38 -14.88 2.05
N GLU A 61 7.77 -13.86 1.31
CA GLU A 61 8.60 -13.96 0.11
C GLU A 61 9.82 -13.04 0.23
N PRO A 62 10.95 -13.38 -0.40
CA PRO A 62 12.07 -12.46 -0.52
C PRO A 62 11.67 -11.12 -1.14
N LEU A 63 12.40 -10.05 -0.83
CA LEU A 63 12.18 -8.76 -1.50
C LEU A 63 12.25 -8.91 -3.03
N PRO A 64 11.36 -8.26 -3.80
CA PRO A 64 11.27 -8.47 -5.25
C PRO A 64 12.46 -7.88 -6.02
N ASN A 65 13.36 -7.19 -5.32
CA ASN A 65 14.62 -6.64 -5.84
C ASN A 65 15.54 -6.25 -4.68
N SER A 66 16.80 -5.89 -4.98
CA SER A 66 17.82 -5.48 -4.01
C SER A 66 17.84 -3.99 -3.68
N LEU A 67 16.86 -3.23 -4.15
CA LEU A 67 16.76 -1.79 -3.89
C LEU A 67 16.38 -1.53 -2.42
N LYS A 68 16.67 -0.31 -1.95
CA LYS A 68 16.42 0.08 -0.55
C LYS A 68 15.33 1.15 -0.43
N GLY A 69 14.86 1.38 0.78
CA GLY A 69 13.86 2.39 1.07
C GLY A 69 12.49 2.04 0.49
N THR A 70 11.90 2.95 -0.27
CA THR A 70 10.59 2.73 -0.94
C THR A 70 10.71 2.00 -2.28
N TRP A 71 11.92 1.89 -2.82
CA TRP A 71 12.18 1.34 -4.15
C TRP A 71 11.89 -0.16 -4.33
N PRO A 72 11.97 -1.03 -3.31
CA PRO A 72 11.56 -2.43 -3.49
C PRO A 72 10.14 -2.57 -4.06
N LYS A 73 9.24 -1.63 -3.82
CA LYS A 73 7.87 -1.62 -4.35
C LYS A 73 7.80 -1.70 -5.87
N ILE A 74 8.70 -1.04 -6.61
CA ILE A 74 8.65 -1.10 -8.08
C ILE A 74 8.89 -2.50 -8.63
N GLY A 75 9.49 -3.39 -7.85
CA GLY A 75 9.65 -4.79 -8.22
C GLY A 75 8.33 -5.57 -8.28
N LEU A 76 7.25 -5.07 -7.67
CA LEU A 76 5.91 -5.65 -7.80
C LEU A 76 5.36 -5.56 -9.24
N PHE A 77 5.93 -4.70 -10.07
CA PHE A 77 5.55 -4.53 -11.47
C PHE A 77 6.26 -5.52 -12.42
N ARG A 78 7.04 -6.45 -11.89
CA ARG A 78 7.71 -7.48 -12.70
C ARG A 78 6.68 -8.44 -13.32
N ARG A 79 6.95 -8.89 -14.54
CA ARG A 79 6.16 -9.96 -15.19
C ARG A 79 6.29 -11.30 -14.49
N ASP A 80 7.48 -11.55 -13.93
CA ASP A 80 7.90 -12.76 -13.23
C ASP A 80 7.88 -12.58 -11.71
N LEU A 81 6.94 -11.81 -11.18
CA LEU A 81 6.83 -11.58 -9.75
C LEU A 81 6.59 -12.92 -9.03
N HIS A 82 7.60 -13.34 -8.26
CA HIS A 82 7.54 -14.61 -7.52
C HIS A 82 6.54 -14.55 -6.37
N GLY A 83 6.06 -15.73 -5.97
CA GLY A 83 5.17 -15.85 -4.82
C GLY A 83 3.73 -15.39 -5.06
N ILE A 84 3.34 -15.02 -6.27
CA ILE A 84 1.96 -14.69 -6.60
C ILE A 84 1.34 -15.83 -7.41
N HIS A 85 0.20 -16.35 -6.93
CA HIS A 85 -0.52 -17.46 -7.56
C HIS A 85 -1.92 -17.06 -8.05
N THR A 86 -2.22 -15.75 -8.00
CA THR A 86 -3.46 -15.15 -8.47
C THR A 86 -3.18 -14.23 -9.66
N GLU A 87 -4.20 -13.96 -10.46
CA GLU A 87 -4.05 -13.02 -11.58
C GLU A 87 -4.00 -11.56 -11.11
N ARG A 88 -4.48 -11.27 -9.90
CA ARG A 88 -4.66 -9.92 -9.39
C ARG A 88 -3.96 -9.72 -8.06
N LEU A 89 -3.43 -8.52 -7.89
CA LEU A 89 -2.70 -8.07 -6.72
C LEU A 89 -3.30 -6.75 -6.20
N LEU A 90 -3.60 -6.69 -4.91
CA LEU A 90 -3.90 -5.43 -4.22
C LEU A 90 -2.79 -5.14 -3.22
N TYR A 91 -2.01 -4.13 -3.50
CA TYR A 91 -0.89 -3.70 -2.67
C TYR A 91 -1.30 -2.60 -1.70
N PHE A 92 -0.78 -2.69 -0.47
CA PHE A 92 -0.83 -1.61 0.51
C PHE A 92 0.54 -1.32 1.11
N ASP A 93 0.88 -0.03 1.27
CA ASP A 93 1.97 0.38 2.16
C ASP A 93 1.65 -0.01 3.61
N LEU A 94 2.67 -0.39 4.38
CA LEU A 94 2.49 -0.83 5.78
C LEU A 94 1.83 0.22 6.68
N ALA A 95 2.04 1.50 6.40
CA ALA A 95 1.40 2.59 7.15
C ALA A 95 0.00 2.94 6.63
N THR A 96 -0.74 1.94 6.14
CA THR A 96 -2.13 2.05 5.72
C THR A 96 -3.02 1.36 6.75
N VAL A 97 -4.05 2.04 7.22
CA VAL A 97 -5.05 1.50 8.16
C VAL A 97 -6.33 1.25 7.39
N ILE A 98 -6.74 -0.01 7.31
CA ILE A 98 -8.00 -0.41 6.68
C ILE A 98 -9.14 -0.09 7.64
N ILE A 99 -10.14 0.66 7.18
CA ILE A 99 -11.26 1.13 8.00
C ILE A 99 -12.64 0.80 7.40
N GLY A 100 -12.69 0.37 6.14
CA GLY A 100 -13.93 0.00 5.45
C GLY A 100 -13.78 -1.28 4.63
N GLY A 101 -14.88 -1.69 3.98
CA GLY A 101 -14.91 -2.88 3.14
C GLY A 101 -14.03 -2.76 1.89
N LEU A 102 -13.35 -3.83 1.53
CA LEU A 102 -12.45 -3.90 0.37
C LEU A 102 -13.07 -4.64 -0.83
N ASP A 103 -14.22 -5.27 -0.66
CA ASP A 103 -14.84 -6.07 -1.73
C ASP A 103 -15.09 -5.24 -3.00
N GLU A 104 -15.58 -4.00 -2.87
CA GLU A 104 -15.78 -3.10 -4.01
C GLU A 104 -14.47 -2.74 -4.73
N VAL A 105 -13.34 -2.72 -4.00
CA VAL A 105 -12.01 -2.52 -4.58
C VAL A 105 -11.62 -3.72 -5.42
N ILE A 106 -11.90 -4.91 -4.90
CA ILE A 106 -11.62 -6.17 -5.59
C ILE A 106 -12.53 -6.34 -6.80
N ASP A 107 -13.79 -5.87 -6.72
CA ASP A 107 -14.76 -5.92 -7.82
C ASP A 107 -14.44 -4.98 -9.00
N MET A 108 -13.49 -4.04 -8.86
CA MET A 108 -13.13 -3.16 -9.97
C MET A 108 -12.61 -3.96 -11.17
N ASP A 109 -13.27 -3.87 -12.31
CA ASP A 109 -12.83 -4.50 -13.57
C ASP A 109 -11.83 -3.62 -14.30
N VAL A 110 -10.61 -3.59 -13.76
CA VAL A 110 -9.49 -2.81 -14.31
C VAL A 110 -8.20 -3.61 -14.27
N ASP A 111 -7.31 -3.37 -15.23
CA ASP A 111 -5.97 -3.95 -15.21
C ASP A 111 -5.04 -3.26 -14.22
N PHE A 112 -5.30 -1.98 -13.93
CA PHE A 112 -4.51 -1.19 -13.01
C PHE A 112 -5.36 -0.06 -12.41
N ALA A 113 -5.26 0.15 -11.10
CA ALA A 113 -5.76 1.33 -10.41
C ALA A 113 -4.83 1.72 -9.26
N ILE A 114 -4.72 3.01 -8.98
CA ILE A 114 -3.82 3.55 -7.96
C ILE A 114 -4.52 4.65 -7.15
N ALA A 115 -4.03 4.90 -5.94
CA ALA A 115 -4.60 5.96 -5.13
C ALA A 115 -4.32 7.34 -5.73
N LYS A 116 -5.34 8.19 -5.75
CA LYS A 116 -5.23 9.59 -6.19
C LYS A 116 -4.43 10.39 -5.18
N ASN A 117 -3.64 11.34 -5.66
CA ASN A 117 -2.95 12.28 -4.77
C ASN A 117 -3.93 13.23 -4.09
N TRP A 118 -3.51 13.75 -2.96
CA TRP A 118 -4.26 14.77 -2.21
C TRP A 118 -4.39 16.05 -3.03
N PRO A 119 -5.47 16.82 -2.87
CA PRO A 119 -5.60 18.13 -3.53
C PRO A 119 -4.39 19.03 -3.27
N PRO A 120 -4.03 19.92 -4.22
CA PRO A 120 -2.88 20.81 -4.10
C PRO A 120 -2.88 21.67 -2.82
N GLU A 121 -4.05 22.00 -2.30
CA GLU A 121 -4.26 22.76 -1.06
C GLU A 121 -3.75 21.99 0.17
N ILE A 122 -3.79 20.64 0.10
CA ILE A 122 -3.32 19.76 1.19
C ILE A 122 -1.86 19.40 0.99
N LYS A 123 -1.46 19.16 -0.26
CA LYS A 123 -0.08 18.80 -0.63
C LYS A 123 0.28 19.46 -1.97
N PRO A 124 0.94 20.62 -1.94
CA PRO A 124 1.42 21.27 -3.16
C PRO A 124 2.34 20.35 -3.97
N GLY A 125 2.16 20.32 -5.28
CA GLY A 125 2.97 19.54 -6.22
C GLY A 125 2.14 18.91 -7.33
N ASN A 126 2.77 18.61 -8.45
CA ASN A 126 2.13 18.08 -9.65
C ASN A 126 2.09 16.54 -9.69
N LYS A 127 1.95 15.89 -8.54
CA LYS A 127 1.89 14.43 -8.50
C LYS A 127 0.47 13.97 -8.71
N GLU A 128 0.28 13.11 -9.69
CA GLU A 128 -1.02 12.56 -10.00
C GLU A 128 -1.43 11.49 -8.98
N TYR A 129 -0.48 10.63 -8.58
CA TYR A 129 -0.73 9.44 -7.78
C TYR A 129 -0.13 9.47 -6.38
N MET A 130 -0.70 8.61 -5.52
CA MET A 130 -0.13 8.15 -4.26
C MET A 130 0.06 6.64 -4.32
N SER A 131 1.28 6.15 -4.18
CA SER A 131 1.63 4.74 -4.35
C SER A 131 1.37 3.85 -3.12
N HIS A 132 0.61 4.32 -2.14
CA HIS A 132 0.32 3.56 -0.92
C HIS A 132 -0.76 2.49 -1.07
N ALA A 133 -1.55 2.55 -2.14
CA ALA A 133 -2.52 1.51 -2.50
C ALA A 133 -2.55 1.38 -4.04
N ILE A 134 -2.39 0.14 -4.53
CA ILE A 134 -2.34 -0.19 -5.95
C ILE A 134 -3.08 -1.51 -6.17
N LEU A 135 -4.08 -1.50 -7.03
CA LEU A 135 -4.71 -2.69 -7.57
C LEU A 135 -4.16 -2.93 -8.97
N MET A 136 -3.73 -4.16 -9.27
CA MET A 136 -3.26 -4.47 -10.62
C MET A 136 -3.44 -5.94 -10.99
N ARG A 137 -3.59 -6.20 -12.28
CA ARG A 137 -3.33 -7.52 -12.85
C ARG A 137 -1.81 -7.72 -12.87
N VAL A 138 -1.34 -8.87 -12.41
CA VAL A 138 0.10 -9.17 -12.35
C VAL A 138 0.74 -9.03 -13.73
N GLY A 139 1.81 -8.26 -13.81
CA GLY A 139 2.51 -7.96 -15.07
C GLY A 139 1.81 -6.94 -15.98
N ALA A 140 0.75 -6.25 -15.54
CA ALA A 140 0.01 -5.30 -16.39
C ALA A 140 0.80 -4.02 -16.75
N ARG A 141 1.74 -3.59 -15.93
CA ARG A 141 2.54 -2.36 -16.15
C ARG A 141 4.04 -2.62 -15.96
N PRO A 142 4.63 -3.57 -16.72
CA PRO A 142 6.00 -4.02 -16.48
C PRO A 142 7.04 -2.93 -16.77
N GLN A 143 6.70 -1.93 -17.59
CA GLN A 143 7.59 -0.80 -17.90
C GLN A 143 8.00 -0.02 -16.65
N VAL A 144 7.24 -0.04 -15.56
CA VAL A 144 7.63 0.59 -14.30
C VAL A 144 8.90 -0.03 -13.75
N TRP A 145 9.04 -1.36 -13.83
CA TRP A 145 10.25 -2.07 -13.46
C TRP A 145 11.30 -2.05 -14.57
N GLU A 146 10.91 -2.40 -15.79
CA GLU A 146 11.81 -2.60 -16.92
C GLU A 146 12.55 -1.31 -17.35
N SER A 147 11.98 -0.13 -17.09
CA SER A 147 12.62 1.16 -17.42
C SER A 147 13.55 1.67 -16.35
N TYR A 148 13.52 1.11 -15.13
CA TYR A 148 14.35 1.59 -14.02
C TYR A 148 15.83 1.23 -14.23
N ARG A 149 16.72 2.22 -14.15
CA ARG A 149 18.17 2.08 -14.40
C ARG A 149 19.05 2.25 -13.15
N GLY A 150 18.42 2.28 -11.97
CA GLY A 150 19.16 2.20 -10.71
C GLY A 150 19.70 3.51 -10.15
N ASP A 151 19.29 4.68 -10.66
CA ASP A 151 19.61 5.95 -10.02
C ASP A 151 18.45 6.43 -9.12
N PRO A 152 18.45 6.07 -7.83
CA PRO A 152 17.42 6.50 -6.90
C PRO A 152 17.47 8.01 -6.60
N ASN A 153 18.56 8.71 -6.97
CA ASN A 153 18.72 10.14 -6.73
C ASN A 153 18.13 10.98 -7.88
N ALA A 154 17.94 10.39 -9.06
CA ALA A 154 17.38 11.10 -10.20
C ALA A 154 15.89 11.45 -10.02
N ILE A 155 15.19 10.73 -9.13
CA ILE A 155 13.77 10.93 -8.83
C ILE A 155 13.54 10.71 -7.34
N ARG A 156 12.68 11.52 -6.73
CA ARG A 156 12.46 11.59 -5.28
C ARG A 156 12.00 10.27 -4.64
N GLY A 157 11.35 9.36 -5.39
CA GLY A 157 10.89 8.07 -4.88
C GLY A 157 10.02 7.30 -5.86
N ASP A 158 9.57 6.13 -5.43
CA ASP A 158 8.74 5.20 -6.20
C ASP A 158 7.47 5.86 -6.77
N GLN A 159 6.79 6.68 -6.00
CA GLN A 159 5.57 7.37 -6.41
C GLN A 159 5.81 8.29 -7.62
N ASP A 160 6.91 9.08 -7.58
CA ASP A 160 7.23 9.99 -8.67
C ASP A 160 7.67 9.24 -9.92
N TRP A 161 8.34 8.10 -9.71
CA TRP A 161 8.71 7.19 -10.78
C TRP A 161 7.49 6.57 -11.46
N ILE A 162 6.57 6.01 -10.70
CA ILE A 162 5.33 5.43 -11.22
C ILE A 162 4.56 6.48 -12.02
N THR A 163 4.34 7.68 -11.46
CA THR A 163 3.65 8.77 -12.16
C THR A 163 4.33 9.15 -13.48
N LYS A 164 5.67 9.16 -13.51
CA LYS A 164 6.44 9.49 -14.73
C LYS A 164 6.29 8.43 -15.81
N ILE A 165 6.31 7.15 -15.45
CA ILE A 165 6.35 6.04 -16.39
C ILE A 165 4.97 5.68 -16.92
N ILE A 166 3.94 5.77 -16.09
CA ILE A 166 2.55 5.43 -16.42
C ILE A 166 1.60 6.54 -15.99
N PRO A 167 1.64 7.71 -16.65
CA PRO A 167 0.68 8.79 -16.39
C PRO A 167 -0.72 8.43 -16.90
N GLY A 168 -1.78 9.04 -16.34
CA GLY A 168 -3.15 8.93 -16.85
C GLY A 168 -3.86 7.61 -16.51
N GLU A 169 -3.36 6.84 -15.54
CA GLU A 169 -3.99 5.57 -15.13
C GLU A 169 -5.27 5.79 -14.32
N VAL A 170 -6.09 4.75 -14.23
CA VAL A 170 -7.30 4.74 -13.41
C VAL A 170 -6.94 4.99 -11.95
N MET A 171 -7.67 5.88 -11.31
CA MET A 171 -7.51 6.16 -9.89
C MET A 171 -8.72 5.66 -9.11
N PHE A 172 -8.46 5.17 -7.88
CA PHE A 172 -9.55 4.87 -6.95
C PHE A 172 -10.41 6.11 -6.70
N PRO A 173 -11.72 5.94 -6.43
CA PRO A 173 -12.57 7.03 -5.97
C PRO A 173 -11.90 7.81 -4.84
N TYR A 174 -11.95 9.13 -4.93
CA TYR A 174 -11.18 10.02 -4.04
C TYR A 174 -11.49 9.81 -2.54
N ASP A 175 -12.73 9.53 -2.23
CA ASP A 175 -13.22 9.31 -0.87
C ASP A 175 -12.81 7.95 -0.28
N TRP A 176 -12.41 6.97 -1.10
CA TRP A 176 -11.94 5.68 -0.62
C TRP A 176 -10.59 5.74 0.11
N SER A 177 -9.75 6.71 -0.27
CA SER A 177 -8.40 6.87 0.25
C SER A 177 -8.21 8.22 0.89
N GLN A 178 -8.00 8.26 2.20
CA GLN A 178 -7.86 9.49 2.94
C GLN A 178 -6.49 9.61 3.63
N SER A 179 -6.02 10.83 3.83
CA SER A 179 -4.81 11.11 4.60
C SER A 179 -5.17 11.45 6.05
N TYR A 180 -4.62 10.70 7.01
CA TYR A 180 -4.77 11.04 8.42
C TYR A 180 -4.26 12.46 8.72
N LYS A 181 -3.06 12.78 8.23
CA LYS A 181 -2.43 14.10 8.45
C LYS A 181 -3.26 15.23 7.85
N ALA A 182 -3.78 15.07 6.64
CA ALA A 182 -4.61 16.08 5.99
C ALA A 182 -5.91 16.32 6.77
N ARG A 183 -6.57 15.26 7.19
CA ARG A 183 -7.80 15.35 8.00
C ARG A 183 -7.55 16.05 9.33
N LYS A 184 -6.45 15.70 10.02
CA LYS A 184 -6.06 16.33 11.27
C LYS A 184 -5.80 17.84 11.10
N LEU A 185 -5.10 18.23 10.02
CA LEU A 185 -4.88 19.65 9.70
C LEU A 185 -6.17 20.40 9.38
N ALA A 186 -7.13 19.72 8.76
CA ALA A 186 -8.46 20.27 8.46
C ALA A 186 -9.43 20.25 9.66
N GLY A 187 -8.99 19.79 10.84
CA GLY A 187 -9.84 19.73 12.05
C GLY A 187 -10.98 18.72 11.95
N LEU A 188 -10.91 17.73 11.07
CA LEU A 188 -11.94 16.71 10.84
C LEU A 188 -11.78 15.56 11.84
N PRO A 189 -12.65 15.43 12.84
CA PRO A 189 -12.59 14.37 13.83
C PRO A 189 -13.09 13.03 13.27
N GLY A 190 -12.67 11.94 13.90
CA GLY A 190 -13.19 10.60 13.64
C GLY A 190 -12.74 9.98 12.31
N PRO A 191 -13.13 8.73 12.07
CA PRO A 191 -12.87 8.04 10.81
C PRO A 191 -13.75 8.63 9.68
N PRO A 192 -13.22 8.74 8.44
CA PRO A 192 -14.01 9.18 7.30
C PRO A 192 -15.00 8.09 6.88
N ALA A 193 -16.30 8.40 6.82
CA ALA A 193 -17.37 7.41 6.64
C ALA A 193 -17.30 6.61 5.33
N ALA A 194 -16.87 7.23 4.23
CA ALA A 194 -16.77 6.57 2.92
C ALA A 194 -15.42 5.92 2.65
N ALA A 195 -14.42 6.16 3.51
CA ALA A 195 -13.07 5.67 3.23
C ALA A 195 -12.93 4.16 3.49
N LYS A 196 -12.23 3.50 2.59
CA LYS A 196 -11.81 2.11 2.70
C LYS A 196 -10.54 1.99 3.54
N TRP A 197 -9.64 2.97 3.40
CA TRP A 197 -8.40 3.05 4.15
C TRP A 197 -7.95 4.49 4.40
N VAL A 198 -7.10 4.63 5.41
CA VAL A 198 -6.42 5.88 5.74
C VAL A 198 -4.91 5.68 5.70
N CYS A 199 -4.23 6.55 4.95
CA CYS A 199 -2.78 6.54 4.79
C CYS A 199 -2.09 7.46 5.80
N PHE A 200 -1.00 6.97 6.39
CA PHE A 200 -0.16 7.67 7.36
C PHE A 200 1.20 8.03 6.76
N HIS A 201 1.24 9.03 5.91
CA HIS A 201 2.49 9.54 5.34
C HIS A 201 3.24 10.46 6.33
N GLY A 202 4.56 10.29 6.47
CA GLY A 202 5.34 11.04 7.46
C GLY A 202 4.95 10.71 8.91
N VAL A 203 4.87 11.72 9.76
CA VAL A 203 4.48 11.62 11.17
C VAL A 203 3.16 12.40 11.36
N PRO A 204 2.23 11.93 12.22
CA PRO A 204 2.29 10.74 13.06
C PRO A 204 2.10 9.43 12.29
N LYS A 205 2.51 8.33 12.90
CA LYS A 205 2.23 6.96 12.46
C LYS A 205 1.06 6.36 13.26
N PRO A 206 0.42 5.27 12.81
CA PRO A 206 -0.71 4.65 13.51
C PRO A 206 -0.45 4.36 14.98
N HIS A 207 0.73 3.83 15.33
CA HIS A 207 1.11 3.50 16.71
C HIS A 207 1.24 4.74 17.63
N MET A 208 1.36 5.94 17.06
CA MET A 208 1.45 7.21 17.80
C MET A 208 0.07 7.83 18.05
N CYS A 209 -1.01 7.22 17.54
CA CYS A 209 -2.36 7.77 17.60
C CYS A 209 -3.18 7.10 18.70
N GLY A 210 -3.72 7.91 19.61
CA GLY A 210 -4.58 7.44 20.71
C GLY A 210 -6.08 7.60 20.48
N ASP A 211 -6.48 8.08 19.29
CA ASP A 211 -7.85 8.35 18.88
C ASP A 211 -8.53 7.12 18.23
N TRP A 212 -9.51 7.36 17.38
CA TRP A 212 -10.24 6.32 16.64
C TRP A 212 -9.34 5.34 15.85
N VAL A 213 -8.10 5.70 15.54
CA VAL A 213 -7.15 4.85 14.82
C VAL A 213 -6.93 3.51 15.51
N LYS A 214 -6.89 3.49 16.84
CA LYS A 214 -6.70 2.25 17.65
C LYS A 214 -7.82 1.22 17.44
N ASP A 215 -9.02 1.67 17.06
CA ASP A 215 -10.18 0.80 16.86
C ASP A 215 -10.05 -0.01 15.57
N TYR A 216 -9.26 0.48 14.63
CA TYR A 216 -8.99 -0.15 13.32
C TYR A 216 -7.57 -0.72 13.22
N TRP A 217 -6.56 -0.04 13.79
CA TRP A 217 -5.16 -0.47 13.76
C TRP A 217 -4.87 -1.42 14.93
N ARG A 218 -5.47 -2.60 14.88
CA ARG A 218 -5.39 -3.67 15.89
C ARG A 218 -5.31 -5.05 15.23
N GLU A 219 -4.90 -6.05 15.99
CA GLU A 219 -4.97 -7.47 15.60
C GLU A 219 -6.38 -8.03 15.69
#